data_ca5a19bbaa43683a8e66f2869c9ad42f
#
_entry.id   ca5a19bbaa43683a8e66f2869c9ad42f
#
_cell.length_a   1.000
_cell.length_b   1.000
_cell.length_c   1.000
_cell.angle_alpha   90.00
_cell.angle_beta   90.00
_cell.angle_gamma   90.00
#
_symmetry.space_group_name_H-M   'P 1'
#
loop_
_entity.id
_entity.type
_entity.pdbx_description
1 polymer ?
#
loop_
_entity_poly.entity_id
_entity_poly.type
_entity_poly.pdbx_seq_one_letter_code
_entity_poly.pdbx_strand_id
1 'polypeptide(L)'
;MNSKSEGFNPEDFDVPSNYRHWVGDRAENYLGPFFFYMDGMHPRTALRVVNHHCNAHDSVHGGILMALADYTLCLGANGGESESVVTVSCSNEFTAPAFLGDLIEGRAQVIKRGGSMVLVRCELLVGETVVLMSSAVIKRLRK
;
A
#
# COMPACT_ATOMS: atom_id res chain seq x y z
N MET A 1 -1.10 -12.73 24.87
CA MET A 1 -0.51 -12.69 23.57
C MET A 1 0.26 -11.38 23.39
N ASN A 2 1.37 -11.44 22.78
CA ASN A 2 2.24 -10.29 22.63
C ASN A 2 2.28 -9.86 21.17
N SER A 3 1.51 -8.84 20.83
CA SER A 3 1.38 -8.40 19.45
C SER A 3 2.70 -7.84 18.90
N LYS A 4 3.61 -7.42 19.77
CA LYS A 4 4.88 -6.88 19.31
C LYS A 4 5.72 -7.91 18.59
N SER A 5 5.60 -9.17 18.98
CA SER A 5 6.39 -10.25 18.36
C SER A 5 5.88 -10.57 16.97
N GLU A 6 4.73 -10.05 16.58
CA GLU A 6 4.11 -10.35 15.28
C GLU A 6 4.37 -9.29 14.24
N GLY A 7 4.95 -8.17 14.65
CA GLY A 7 5.29 -7.13 13.71
C GLY A 7 6.56 -7.46 12.95
N PHE A 8 6.70 -6.85 11.79
CA PHE A 8 7.89 -7.01 10.97
C PHE A 8 8.75 -5.76 11.08
N ASN A 9 10.05 -5.98 11.12
CA ASN A 9 11.01 -4.89 11.13
C ASN A 9 11.36 -4.57 9.67
N PRO A 10 11.16 -3.34 9.21
CA PRO A 10 11.42 -3.02 7.80
C PRO A 10 12.85 -3.34 7.38
N GLU A 11 13.82 -3.20 8.27
CA GLU A 11 15.21 -3.46 7.94
C GLU A 11 15.45 -4.93 7.58
N ASP A 12 14.67 -5.84 8.15
CA ASP A 12 14.77 -7.26 7.83
C ASP A 12 14.29 -7.56 6.42
N PHE A 13 13.58 -6.62 5.80
CA PHE A 13 13.03 -6.78 4.46
C PHE A 13 13.66 -5.79 3.47
N ASP A 14 14.78 -5.21 3.88
CA ASP A 14 15.52 -4.26 3.03
C ASP A 14 14.65 -3.06 2.64
N VAL A 15 13.90 -2.57 3.61
CA VAL A 15 13.06 -1.37 3.50
C VAL A 15 13.62 -0.34 4.46
N PRO A 16 13.64 0.96 4.09
CA PRO A 16 14.21 1.98 4.95
C PRO A 16 13.58 2.00 6.34
N SER A 17 14.38 2.33 7.35
CA SER A 17 13.98 2.20 8.76
C SER A 17 12.94 3.22 9.20
N ASN A 18 12.68 4.26 8.40
CA ASN A 18 11.63 5.22 8.71
C ASN A 18 10.23 4.67 8.44
N TYR A 19 10.13 3.54 7.74
CA TYR A 19 8.87 2.86 7.53
C TYR A 19 8.49 2.04 8.75
N ARG A 20 7.19 1.78 8.89
CA ARG A 20 6.60 1.06 10.02
C ARG A 20 5.71 -0.04 9.50
N HIS A 21 5.39 -0.99 10.38
CA HIS A 21 4.54 -2.12 10.03
C HIS A 21 3.29 -2.13 10.92
N TRP A 22 2.14 -2.41 10.29
CA TRP A 22 0.88 -2.60 11.00
C TRP A 22 0.48 -4.06 10.88
N VAL A 23 0.26 -4.70 12.04
CA VAL A 23 0.03 -6.15 12.07
C VAL A 23 -1.42 -6.54 11.79
N GLY A 24 -2.32 -5.57 11.66
CA GLY A 24 -3.76 -5.82 11.69
C GLY A 24 -4.34 -6.51 10.47
N ASP A 25 -3.64 -6.57 9.36
CA ASP A 25 -4.18 -7.17 8.13
C ASP A 25 -3.34 -8.37 7.74
N ARG A 26 -3.94 -9.58 7.94
CA ARG A 26 -3.20 -10.81 7.70
C ARG A 26 -2.90 -11.03 6.22
N ALA A 27 -3.83 -10.64 5.35
CA ALA A 27 -3.62 -10.80 3.92
C ALA A 27 -2.45 -9.95 3.44
N GLU A 28 -2.43 -8.68 3.87
CA GLU A 28 -1.36 -7.77 3.48
C GLU A 28 -0.03 -8.22 4.05
N ASN A 29 -0.03 -8.75 5.26
CA ASN A 29 1.20 -9.26 5.87
C ASN A 29 1.73 -10.45 5.09
N TYR A 30 0.85 -11.32 4.61
CA TYR A 30 1.26 -12.49 3.85
C TYR A 30 1.76 -12.11 2.46
N LEU A 31 1.03 -11.20 1.80
CA LEU A 31 1.38 -10.80 0.43
C LEU A 31 2.63 -9.95 0.40
N GLY A 32 2.86 -9.14 1.43
CA GLY A 32 3.99 -8.22 1.49
C GLY A 32 5.21 -8.80 2.21
N PRO A 33 5.48 -8.42 3.45
CA PRO A 33 4.73 -7.42 4.22
C PRO A 33 4.87 -6.03 3.62
N PHE A 34 3.78 -5.25 3.75
CA PHE A 34 3.77 -3.86 3.32
C PHE A 34 4.13 -2.98 4.51
N PHE A 35 4.77 -1.87 4.22
CA PHE A 35 5.21 -0.92 5.24
C PHE A 35 4.67 0.47 4.91
N PHE A 36 4.59 1.33 5.92
CA PHE A 36 4.07 2.67 5.73
C PHE A 36 4.73 3.67 6.65
N TYR A 37 4.61 4.94 6.34
CA TYR A 37 4.77 6.02 7.29
C TYR A 37 3.91 7.19 6.82
N MET A 38 3.66 8.12 7.74
CA MET A 38 2.87 9.31 7.42
C MET A 38 3.80 10.49 7.26
N ASP A 39 3.74 11.14 6.09
CA ASP A 39 4.44 12.37 5.81
C ASP A 39 3.42 13.48 5.96
N GLY A 40 3.25 13.96 7.21
CA GLY A 40 2.13 14.82 7.54
C GLY A 40 0.82 14.06 7.38
N MET A 41 -0.05 14.57 6.51
CA MET A 41 -1.33 13.93 6.21
C MET A 41 -1.23 12.96 5.04
N HIS A 42 -0.04 12.79 4.46
CA HIS A 42 0.13 12.01 3.24
C HIS A 42 0.80 10.68 3.55
N PRO A 43 0.12 9.56 3.31
CA PRO A 43 0.75 8.26 3.54
C PRO A 43 1.79 7.94 2.48
N ARG A 44 2.80 7.23 2.93
CA ARG A 44 3.81 6.63 2.07
C ARG A 44 3.84 5.15 2.39
N THR A 45 3.93 4.32 1.38
CA THR A 45 3.98 2.87 1.56
C THR A 45 5.17 2.30 0.82
N ALA A 46 5.55 1.07 1.16
CA ALA A 46 6.70 0.44 0.53
C ALA A 46 6.58 -1.07 0.54
N LEU A 47 7.15 -1.66 -0.50
CA LEU A 47 7.34 -3.10 -0.64
C LEU A 47 8.68 -3.34 -1.31
N ARG A 48 9.56 -4.12 -0.68
CA ARG A 48 10.74 -4.63 -1.37
C ARG A 48 10.34 -5.91 -2.08
N VAL A 49 10.55 -5.95 -3.38
CA VAL A 49 10.13 -7.08 -4.21
C VAL A 49 11.06 -8.26 -3.98
N VAL A 50 10.50 -9.38 -3.56
CA VAL A 50 11.23 -10.63 -3.41
C VAL A 50 10.58 -11.68 -4.29
N ASN A 51 11.13 -12.88 -4.26
CA ASN A 51 10.83 -13.93 -5.23
C ASN A 51 9.33 -14.24 -5.31
N HIS A 52 8.65 -14.35 -4.17
CA HIS A 52 7.23 -14.76 -4.18
C HIS A 52 6.28 -13.66 -4.65
N HIS A 53 6.78 -12.47 -4.92
CA HIS A 53 5.97 -11.40 -5.50
C HIS A 53 5.91 -11.46 -7.01
N CYS A 54 6.76 -12.28 -7.62
CA CYS A 54 7.03 -12.19 -9.06
C CYS A 54 6.33 -13.29 -9.84
N ASN A 55 6.06 -12.98 -11.10
CA ASN A 55 5.57 -13.96 -12.07
C ASN A 55 6.76 -14.69 -12.71
N ALA A 56 6.49 -15.46 -13.75
CA ALA A 56 7.52 -16.28 -14.39
C ALA A 56 8.59 -15.45 -15.11
N HIS A 57 8.37 -14.15 -15.28
CA HIS A 57 9.31 -13.26 -15.96
C HIS A 57 10.07 -12.37 -14.99
N ASP A 58 10.03 -12.69 -13.69
CA ASP A 58 10.66 -11.91 -12.62
C ASP A 58 10.11 -10.49 -12.50
N SER A 59 8.96 -10.22 -13.08
CA SER A 59 8.25 -8.98 -12.84
C SER A 59 7.15 -9.18 -11.82
N VAL A 60 6.80 -8.13 -11.11
CA VAL A 60 5.83 -8.21 -10.02
C VAL A 60 4.46 -8.55 -10.59
N HIS A 61 3.82 -9.55 -9.98
CA HIS A 61 2.47 -9.93 -10.37
C HIS A 61 1.52 -8.75 -10.14
N GLY A 62 0.64 -8.51 -11.14
CA GLY A 62 -0.28 -7.38 -11.06
C GLY A 62 -1.16 -7.38 -9.83
N GLY A 63 -1.54 -8.57 -9.36
CA GLY A 63 -2.33 -8.69 -8.13
C GLY A 63 -1.60 -8.17 -6.90
N ILE A 64 -0.28 -8.35 -6.83
CA ILE A 64 0.52 -7.80 -5.73
C ILE A 64 0.53 -6.28 -5.80
N LEU A 65 0.70 -5.72 -6.99
CA LEU A 65 0.65 -4.27 -7.16
C LEU A 65 -0.70 -3.71 -6.76
N MET A 66 -1.80 -4.40 -7.13
CA MET A 66 -3.13 -3.96 -6.74
C MET A 66 -3.35 -4.04 -5.24
N ALA A 67 -2.79 -5.06 -4.58
CA ALA A 67 -2.90 -5.17 -3.12
C ALA A 67 -2.17 -4.02 -2.43
N LEU A 68 -0.97 -3.68 -2.91
CA LEU A 68 -0.23 -2.55 -2.36
C LEU A 68 -0.95 -1.23 -2.63
N ALA A 69 -1.55 -1.10 -3.81
CA ALA A 69 -2.33 0.09 -4.13
C ALA A 69 -3.53 0.23 -3.20
N ASP A 70 -4.25 -0.86 -2.97
CA ASP A 70 -5.40 -0.83 -2.07
C ASP A 70 -4.99 -0.43 -0.65
N TYR A 71 -3.87 -0.97 -0.17
CA TYR A 71 -3.33 -0.61 1.13
C TYR A 71 -3.02 0.90 1.19
N THR A 72 -2.40 1.42 0.14
CA THR A 72 -2.04 2.83 0.04
C THR A 72 -3.27 3.73 0.00
N LEU A 73 -4.27 3.33 -0.79
CA LEU A 73 -5.52 4.08 -0.92
C LEU A 73 -6.29 4.12 0.39
N CYS A 74 -6.35 3.00 1.10
CA CYS A 74 -7.07 2.95 2.37
C CYS A 74 -6.38 3.80 3.44
N LEU A 75 -5.05 3.80 3.47
CA LEU A 75 -4.32 4.71 4.36
C LEU A 75 -4.60 6.17 4.03
N GLY A 76 -4.70 6.49 2.75
CA GLY A 76 -5.09 7.83 2.33
C GLY A 76 -6.48 8.21 2.82
N ALA A 77 -7.41 7.27 2.69
CA ALA A 77 -8.81 7.53 3.06
C ALA A 77 -8.97 7.74 4.55
N ASN A 78 -8.28 6.96 5.39
CA ASN A 78 -8.44 7.10 6.84
C ASN A 78 -7.40 8.05 7.46
N GLY A 79 -6.48 8.59 6.65
CA GLY A 79 -5.49 9.54 7.15
C GLY A 79 -4.51 8.97 8.15
N GLY A 80 -4.34 7.64 8.14
CA GLY A 80 -3.50 6.96 9.13
C GLY A 80 -4.17 6.75 10.47
N GLU A 81 -5.46 7.11 10.58
CA GLU A 81 -6.21 6.93 11.81
C GLU A 81 -6.75 5.51 11.89
N SER A 82 -7.32 5.17 13.04
CA SER A 82 -7.84 3.83 13.26
C SER A 82 -9.23 3.61 12.66
N GLU A 83 -9.78 4.60 11.98
CA GLU A 83 -11.10 4.48 11.37
C GLU A 83 -11.09 3.37 10.33
N SER A 84 -12.08 2.48 10.40
CA SER A 84 -12.20 1.40 9.44
C SER A 84 -12.77 1.90 8.14
N VAL A 85 -12.21 1.42 7.04
CA VAL A 85 -12.68 1.76 5.69
C VAL A 85 -12.75 0.49 4.86
N VAL A 86 -13.58 0.52 3.81
CA VAL A 86 -13.62 -0.56 2.82
C VAL A 86 -13.62 0.04 1.42
N THR A 87 -12.95 -0.62 0.51
CA THR A 87 -12.90 -0.20 -0.88
C THR A 87 -14.19 -0.61 -1.56
N VAL A 88 -14.88 0.37 -2.15
CA VAL A 88 -16.11 0.14 -2.90
C VAL A 88 -15.78 -0.17 -4.36
N SER A 89 -14.91 0.62 -4.94
CA SER A 89 -14.47 0.38 -6.31
C SER A 89 -13.05 0.90 -6.47
N CYS A 90 -12.32 0.31 -7.41
CA CYS A 90 -10.92 0.65 -7.61
C CYS A 90 -10.58 0.43 -9.08
N SER A 91 -9.95 1.41 -9.70
CA SER A 91 -9.48 1.33 -11.07
C SER A 91 -7.96 1.42 -11.06
N ASN A 92 -7.33 0.51 -11.81
CA ASN A 92 -5.86 0.42 -11.84
C ASN A 92 -5.38 0.47 -13.28
N GLU A 93 -4.36 1.29 -13.52
CA GLU A 93 -3.62 1.28 -14.79
C GLU A 93 -2.18 0.89 -14.50
N PHE A 94 -1.71 -0.17 -15.16
CA PHE A 94 -0.35 -0.65 -15.03
C PHE A 94 0.49 0.07 -16.08
N THR A 95 1.42 0.91 -15.63
CA THR A 95 2.11 1.83 -16.53
C THR A 95 3.54 1.42 -16.84
N ALA A 96 4.15 0.60 -15.99
CA ALA A 96 5.49 0.08 -16.23
C ALA A 96 5.71 -1.14 -15.34
N PRO A 97 6.60 -2.07 -15.71
CA PRO A 97 6.87 -3.22 -14.84
C PRO A 97 7.77 -2.85 -13.67
N ALA A 98 7.59 -3.56 -12.57
CA ALA A 98 8.53 -3.57 -11.45
C ALA A 98 9.14 -4.97 -11.40
N PHE A 99 10.37 -5.08 -10.91
CA PHE A 99 11.14 -6.30 -11.00
C PHE A 99 11.65 -6.76 -9.65
N LEU A 100 12.08 -8.00 -9.62
CA LEU A 100 12.73 -8.59 -8.45
C LEU A 100 13.82 -7.66 -7.94
N GLY A 101 13.80 -7.36 -6.65
CA GLY A 101 14.78 -6.51 -6.00
C GLY A 101 14.43 -5.04 -5.95
N ASP A 102 13.41 -4.60 -6.69
CA ASP A 102 13.00 -3.19 -6.67
C ASP A 102 12.34 -2.84 -5.33
N LEU A 103 12.49 -1.59 -4.92
CA LEU A 103 11.69 -1.01 -3.85
C LEU A 103 10.55 -0.24 -4.50
N ILE A 104 9.34 -0.72 -4.29
CA ILE A 104 8.14 -0.03 -4.77
C ILE A 104 7.64 0.84 -3.64
N GLU A 105 7.45 2.12 -3.92
CA GLU A 105 6.92 3.05 -2.94
C GLU A 105 5.61 3.62 -3.44
N GLY A 106 4.62 3.74 -2.53
CA GLY A 106 3.32 4.26 -2.86
C GLY A 106 3.08 5.58 -2.18
N ARG A 107 2.24 6.40 -2.82
CA ARG A 107 1.78 7.65 -2.22
C ARG A 107 0.35 7.89 -2.64
N ALA A 108 -0.46 8.38 -1.71
CA ALA A 108 -1.88 8.59 -1.94
C ALA A 108 -2.25 10.06 -1.74
N GLN A 109 -3.31 10.45 -2.41
CA GLN A 109 -3.86 11.79 -2.32
C GLN A 109 -5.37 11.68 -2.25
N VAL A 110 -5.98 12.32 -1.26
CA VAL A 110 -7.43 12.42 -1.20
C VAL A 110 -7.88 13.47 -2.21
N ILE A 111 -8.77 13.08 -3.10
CA ILE A 111 -9.33 13.97 -4.10
C ILE A 111 -10.54 14.70 -3.52
N LYS A 112 -11.38 13.96 -2.81
CA LYS A 112 -12.58 14.57 -2.20
C LYS A 112 -13.02 13.71 -1.02
N ARG A 113 -13.26 14.36 0.10
CA ARG A 113 -13.77 13.68 1.30
C ARG A 113 -15.23 14.08 1.47
N GLY A 114 -16.13 13.12 1.24
CA GLY A 114 -17.55 13.31 1.48
C GLY A 114 -17.92 12.85 2.87
N GLY A 115 -19.23 12.67 3.10
CA GLY A 115 -19.73 12.22 4.39
C GLY A 115 -19.27 10.82 4.74
N SER A 116 -19.66 9.84 3.92
CA SER A 116 -19.27 8.45 4.15
C SER A 116 -18.32 7.93 3.09
N MET A 117 -18.17 8.62 1.97
CA MET A 117 -17.33 8.20 0.86
C MET A 117 -16.13 9.12 0.72
N VAL A 118 -14.98 8.54 0.39
CA VAL A 118 -13.76 9.29 0.12
C VAL A 118 -13.26 8.87 -1.25
N LEU A 119 -12.97 9.85 -2.09
CA LEU A 119 -12.35 9.62 -3.39
C LEU A 119 -10.85 9.81 -3.22
N VAL A 120 -10.09 8.77 -3.55
CA VAL A 120 -8.64 8.74 -3.31
C VAL A 120 -7.96 8.24 -4.57
N ARG A 121 -6.76 8.73 -4.81
CA ARG A 121 -5.91 8.19 -5.87
C ARG A 121 -4.53 7.94 -5.31
N CYS A 122 -3.79 7.04 -5.96
CA CYS A 122 -2.42 6.77 -5.57
C CYS A 122 -1.57 6.44 -6.78
N GLU A 123 -0.28 6.54 -6.58
CA GLU A 123 0.74 6.09 -7.52
C GLU A 123 1.68 5.15 -6.79
N LEU A 124 2.08 4.08 -7.49
CA LEU A 124 3.17 3.23 -7.03
C LEU A 124 4.36 3.50 -7.95
N LEU A 125 5.54 3.69 -7.35
CA LEU A 125 6.72 4.10 -8.09
C LEU A 125 7.92 3.23 -7.73
N VAL A 126 8.80 3.03 -8.71
CA VAL A 126 10.15 2.55 -8.48
C VAL A 126 11.06 3.72 -8.86
N GLY A 127 11.70 4.33 -7.84
CA GLY A 127 12.38 5.58 -8.07
C GLY A 127 11.40 6.64 -8.55
N GLU A 128 11.63 7.19 -9.72
CA GLU A 128 10.73 8.19 -10.31
C GLU A 128 9.78 7.61 -11.34
N THR A 129 9.87 6.31 -11.61
CA THR A 129 9.03 5.66 -12.62
C THR A 129 7.74 5.18 -12.00
N VAL A 130 6.61 5.68 -12.51
CA VAL A 130 5.30 5.20 -12.06
C VAL A 130 5.06 3.83 -12.67
N VAL A 131 4.78 2.85 -11.81
CA VAL A 131 4.50 1.48 -12.25
C VAL A 131 3.01 1.16 -12.21
N LEU A 132 2.26 1.90 -11.41
CA LEU A 132 0.81 1.73 -11.34
C LEU A 132 0.17 3.05 -10.90
N MET A 133 -0.93 3.40 -11.53
CA MET A 133 -1.80 4.47 -11.06
C MET A 133 -3.13 3.85 -10.67
N SER A 134 -3.70 4.32 -9.56
CA SER A 134 -4.95 3.76 -9.07
C SER A 134 -5.83 4.87 -8.52
N SER A 135 -7.14 4.70 -8.69
CA SER A 135 -8.11 5.58 -8.06
C SER A 135 -9.23 4.73 -7.49
N ALA A 136 -9.82 5.19 -6.39
CA ALA A 136 -10.79 4.38 -5.68
C ALA A 136 -11.85 5.24 -5.01
N VAL A 137 -13.00 4.60 -4.81
CA VAL A 137 -14.05 5.08 -3.92
C VAL A 137 -13.96 4.22 -2.67
N ILE A 138 -13.73 4.86 -1.54
CA ILE A 138 -13.54 4.19 -0.26
C ILE A 138 -14.68 4.61 0.66
N LYS A 139 -15.31 3.64 1.32
CA LYS A 139 -16.39 3.92 2.26
C LYS A 139 -15.85 3.87 3.68
N ARG A 140 -16.21 4.88 4.46
CA ARG A 140 -15.88 4.93 5.88
C ARG A 140 -16.95 4.17 6.64
N LEU A 141 -16.50 3.22 7.47
CA LEU A 141 -17.40 2.41 8.29
C LEU A 141 -17.53 3.07 9.65
N ARG A 142 -18.64 3.73 9.87
CA ARG A 142 -18.88 4.42 11.12
C ARG A 142 -19.74 3.58 12.02
N LYS A 143 -19.50 3.71 13.30
CA LYS A 143 -20.33 3.05 14.30
C LYS A 143 -21.38 3.97 14.84
#